data_9685ee9eb13adc8a1cfcde99714625e1
#
_entry.id   9685ee9eb13adc8a1cfcde99714625e1
#
_cell.length_a   1.000
_cell.length_b   1.000
_cell.length_c   1.000
_cell.angle_alpha   90.00
_cell.angle_beta   90.00
_cell.angle_gamma   90.00
#
_symmetry.space_group_name_H-M   'P 1'
#
loop_
_entity.id
_entity.type
_entity.pdbx_description
1 polymer ?
#
loop_
_entity_poly.entity_id
_entity_poly.type
_entity_poly.pdbx_seq_one_letter_code
_entity_poly.pdbx_strand_id
1 'polypeptide(L)'
;MPILDCGAPYPSNSNRSDPRPTSITWGKTMTAAISETDHQTVKWYSHLYVQVLGAITVGVVLGHFYPQIGEQMKPLGDAFIKAIKMIIAPIIFFAVVHGIASMGDMKKVGRVGLKALIYFEVVTTLALIIGLVVVNLWKPGVGINLDLSTVDAKSIASFTAEAKDQSTVHFLMEIIPSTVVGAFAKGEILQVLFFAILFAFGLQALGERGGGVLRLIDTVGHVFFKIVGYIMKAAPIGAFGAMAFTIGKYGISTLLSLGNFMLSFYTTCLLFIFVVLGSIAALHGFSILKFIRYIKEELLIVLGTSSSESVLPRMIAKMENLGADKSVVGLVVPTGYSFNLDGTCIYLTMAVIFLAQATNIDLTVWQELGIIGVLLLTSKGAAGVTGSGFIVLAATLASVGTIPVASIALILGVDRFMSEARALTNVIGNGLATIVVAKWEGVLDEEVLRRRLNAETDAEADEPEDVAIADDAKSGPPQPITA
;
A
#
# COMPACT_ATOMS: atom_id res chain seq x y z
N MET A 1 42.30 -29.36 -65.31
CA MET A 1 42.72 -30.74 -65.58
C MET A 1 42.54 -31.54 -64.35
N PRO A 2 42.02 -32.79 -64.43
CA PRO A 2 40.69 -33.21 -64.89
C PRO A 2 39.89 -33.80 -63.76
N ILE A 3 38.57 -33.65 -63.70
CA ILE A 3 37.46 -34.59 -63.98
C ILE A 3 37.79 -36.07 -63.69
N LEU A 4 37.06 -36.66 -62.75
CA LEU A 4 36.59 -38.03 -62.87
C LEU A 4 35.26 -38.22 -62.13
N ASP A 5 34.28 -38.45 -62.96
CA ASP A 5 32.96 -38.94 -62.83
C ASP A 5 33.00 -40.43 -62.45
N CYS A 6 32.17 -40.92 -61.57
CA CYS A 6 31.77 -42.33 -61.48
C CYS A 6 30.41 -42.48 -60.82
N GLY A 7 29.41 -42.62 -61.65
CA GLY A 7 28.11 -43.07 -61.29
C GLY A 7 28.08 -44.58 -61.08
N ALA A 8 27.18 -45.03 -60.22
CA ALA A 8 26.69 -46.42 -60.25
C ALA A 8 25.28 -46.46 -59.61
N PRO A 9 24.42 -47.37 -60.09
CA PRO A 9 22.95 -47.20 -60.01
C PRO A 9 22.30 -47.92 -58.82
N TYR A 10 21.13 -47.45 -58.48
CA TYR A 10 20.19 -48.08 -57.57
C TYR A 10 19.63 -49.39 -58.12
N PRO A 11 19.41 -50.42 -57.27
CA PRO A 11 18.48 -51.50 -57.58
C PRO A 11 17.13 -51.24 -56.98
N SER A 12 16.12 -51.21 -57.81
CA SER A 12 14.72 -51.39 -57.52
C SER A 12 14.39 -52.69 -56.86
N ASN A 13 13.72 -52.72 -55.70
CA ASN A 13 13.04 -53.92 -55.29
C ASN A 13 11.65 -53.58 -54.75
N SER A 14 10.65 -53.88 -55.58
CA SER A 14 9.25 -53.92 -55.30
C SER A 14 8.87 -55.15 -54.44
N ASN A 15 7.93 -54.94 -53.54
CA ASN A 15 7.14 -55.92 -52.76
C ASN A 15 7.47 -55.91 -51.26
N ARG A 16 6.68 -55.19 -50.53
CA ARG A 16 6.12 -55.63 -49.25
C ARG A 16 4.80 -54.94 -48.99
N SER A 17 3.81 -55.77 -48.84
CA SER A 17 2.45 -55.53 -48.41
C SER A 17 2.31 -54.65 -47.15
N ASP A 18 1.48 -53.64 -47.26
CA ASP A 18 1.03 -52.71 -46.23
C ASP A 18 0.07 -53.44 -45.24
N PRO A 19 0.37 -53.49 -43.96
CA PRO A 19 -0.67 -53.77 -42.96
C PRO A 19 -1.09 -52.40 -42.36
N ARG A 20 -2.25 -51.89 -42.73
CA ARG A 20 -2.93 -50.75 -42.09
C ARG A 20 -3.00 -50.99 -40.59
N PRO A 21 -2.54 -50.09 -39.74
CA PRO A 21 -2.81 -50.17 -38.33
C PRO A 21 -4.27 -49.79 -38.07
N THR A 22 -4.95 -50.72 -37.44
CA THR A 22 -6.28 -50.58 -36.82
C THR A 22 -6.40 -49.32 -35.99
N SER A 23 -7.48 -48.60 -36.20
CA SER A 23 -7.93 -47.41 -35.41
C SER A 23 -7.86 -47.68 -33.92
N ILE A 24 -6.83 -47.17 -33.26
CA ILE A 24 -6.77 -47.06 -31.80
C ILE A 24 -7.66 -45.87 -31.43
N THR A 25 -8.80 -46.17 -30.82
CA THR A 25 -9.74 -45.24 -30.21
C THR A 25 -9.07 -44.50 -29.03
N TRP A 26 -8.46 -43.35 -29.29
CA TRP A 26 -7.89 -42.44 -28.32
C TRP A 26 -8.94 -41.52 -27.64
N GLY A 27 -10.21 -41.83 -27.81
CA GLY A 27 -11.33 -40.95 -27.38
C GLY A 27 -11.92 -41.27 -26.00
N LYS A 28 -11.52 -42.33 -25.31
CA LYS A 28 -12.17 -42.71 -24.03
C LYS A 28 -11.27 -42.79 -22.79
N THR A 29 -9.96 -42.59 -22.95
CA THR A 29 -9.03 -42.61 -21.81
C THR A 29 -8.55 -41.24 -21.37
N MET A 30 -8.82 -40.17 -22.14
CA MET A 30 -8.48 -38.78 -21.77
C MET A 30 -9.60 -38.06 -21.01
N THR A 31 -10.83 -38.59 -21.03
CA THR A 31 -11.96 -37.96 -20.30
C THR A 31 -12.08 -38.45 -18.84
N ALA A 32 -11.32 -39.48 -18.45
CA ALA A 32 -11.31 -40.01 -17.08
C ALA A 32 -10.15 -39.45 -16.22
N ALA A 33 -9.18 -38.76 -16.82
CA ALA A 33 -8.05 -38.16 -16.10
C ALA A 33 -8.21 -36.67 -15.79
N ILE A 34 -9.34 -36.03 -16.20
CA ILE A 34 -9.62 -34.62 -15.95
C ILE A 34 -10.69 -34.43 -14.87
N SER A 35 -11.17 -35.48 -14.21
CA SER A 35 -12.27 -35.41 -13.24
C SER A 35 -11.87 -35.63 -11.77
N GLU A 36 -10.59 -35.57 -11.43
CA GLU A 36 -10.13 -35.52 -10.03
C GLU A 36 -9.07 -34.47 -9.83
N THR A 37 -9.36 -33.23 -10.19
CA THR A 37 -8.86 -32.11 -9.41
C THR A 37 -9.67 -32.11 -8.12
N ASP A 38 -9.03 -32.68 -7.09
CA ASP A 38 -9.46 -32.62 -5.70
C ASP A 38 -9.69 -31.14 -5.36
N HIS A 39 -10.94 -30.66 -5.46
CA HIS A 39 -11.39 -29.43 -4.88
C HIS A 39 -11.28 -29.61 -3.36
N GLN A 40 -10.07 -29.48 -2.82
CA GLN A 40 -9.92 -29.23 -1.40
C GLN A 40 -10.67 -27.94 -1.12
N THR A 41 -11.88 -28.07 -0.64
CA THR A 41 -12.65 -26.94 -0.11
C THR A 41 -11.82 -26.33 0.98
N VAL A 42 -11.12 -25.22 0.64
CA VAL A 42 -10.35 -24.45 1.62
C VAL A 42 -11.32 -24.06 2.72
N LYS A 43 -11.07 -24.57 3.92
CA LYS A 43 -11.97 -24.36 5.05
C LYS A 43 -12.04 -22.87 5.34
N TRP A 44 -13.24 -22.31 5.46
CA TRP A 44 -13.49 -20.86 5.63
C TRP A 44 -12.61 -20.20 6.71
N TYR A 45 -12.22 -20.92 7.77
CA TYR A 45 -11.33 -20.45 8.82
C TYR A 45 -9.83 -20.44 8.44
N SER A 46 -9.46 -20.96 7.28
CA SER A 46 -8.09 -20.91 6.76
C SER A 46 -7.80 -19.58 6.05
N HIS A 47 -8.83 -18.81 5.70
CA HIS A 47 -8.62 -17.50 5.07
C HIS A 47 -7.98 -16.51 6.05
N LEU A 48 -6.94 -15.81 5.60
CA LEU A 48 -6.19 -14.87 6.43
C LEU A 48 -7.11 -13.81 7.07
N TYR A 49 -8.09 -13.31 6.33
CA TYR A 49 -9.02 -12.30 6.85
C TYR A 49 -9.87 -12.81 8.03
N VAL A 50 -10.30 -14.09 8.01
CA VAL A 50 -11.06 -14.69 9.12
C VAL A 50 -10.18 -14.81 10.36
N GLN A 51 -8.92 -15.24 10.17
CA GLN A 51 -7.94 -15.36 11.26
C GLN A 51 -7.62 -13.99 11.87
N VAL A 52 -7.43 -12.96 11.04
CA VAL A 52 -7.17 -11.59 11.51
C VAL A 52 -8.38 -11.02 12.25
N LEU A 53 -9.60 -11.20 11.72
CA LEU A 53 -10.82 -10.73 12.36
C LEU A 53 -11.06 -11.42 13.73
N GLY A 54 -10.86 -12.74 13.79
CA GLY A 54 -10.91 -13.50 15.03
C GLY A 54 -9.86 -13.03 16.04
N ALA A 55 -8.62 -12.79 15.59
CA ALA A 55 -7.53 -12.29 16.40
C ALA A 55 -7.81 -10.88 16.96
N ILE A 56 -8.35 -9.97 16.15
CA ILE A 56 -8.81 -8.63 16.56
C ILE A 56 -9.86 -8.77 17.67
N THR A 57 -10.89 -9.59 17.44
CA THR A 57 -11.98 -9.79 18.41
C THR A 57 -11.45 -10.30 19.75
N VAL A 58 -10.58 -11.32 19.74
CA VAL A 58 -9.96 -11.86 20.96
C VAL A 58 -9.08 -10.80 21.63
N GLY A 59 -8.34 -10.00 20.85
CA GLY A 59 -7.52 -8.88 21.37
C GLY A 59 -8.35 -7.83 22.08
N VAL A 60 -9.47 -7.40 21.49
CA VAL A 60 -10.41 -6.44 22.09
C VAL A 60 -10.98 -6.98 23.41
N VAL A 61 -11.43 -8.23 23.42
CA VAL A 61 -11.98 -8.89 24.63
C VAL A 61 -10.91 -8.96 25.72
N LEU A 62 -9.70 -9.40 25.39
CA LEU A 62 -8.59 -9.47 26.35
C LEU A 62 -8.26 -8.09 26.92
N GLY A 63 -8.08 -7.07 26.04
CA GLY A 63 -7.75 -5.71 26.48
C GLY A 63 -8.83 -5.09 27.34
N HIS A 64 -10.11 -5.40 27.08
CA HIS A 64 -11.22 -4.88 27.87
C HIS A 64 -11.33 -5.52 29.27
N PHE A 65 -11.29 -6.86 29.36
CA PHE A 65 -11.48 -7.56 30.64
C PHE A 65 -10.19 -7.66 31.44
N TYR A 66 -9.02 -7.67 30.80
CA TYR A 66 -7.72 -7.78 31.45
C TYR A 66 -6.74 -6.71 30.92
N PRO A 67 -6.96 -5.41 31.24
CA PRO A 67 -6.20 -4.29 30.68
C PRO A 67 -4.67 -4.45 30.85
N GLN A 68 -4.21 -4.87 32.03
CA GLN A 68 -2.79 -5.06 32.32
C GLN A 68 -2.13 -6.13 31.44
N ILE A 69 -2.85 -7.23 31.15
CA ILE A 69 -2.38 -8.27 30.22
C ILE A 69 -2.42 -7.73 28.78
N GLY A 70 -3.49 -6.99 28.44
CA GLY A 70 -3.62 -6.34 27.13
C GLY A 70 -2.44 -5.41 26.83
N GLU A 71 -2.04 -4.56 27.77
CA GLU A 71 -0.89 -3.68 27.62
C GLU A 71 0.42 -4.44 27.37
N GLN A 72 0.62 -5.59 28.02
CA GLN A 72 1.79 -6.43 27.84
C GLN A 72 1.85 -7.11 26.45
N MET A 73 0.77 -7.13 25.70
CA MET A 73 0.72 -7.71 24.34
C MET A 73 1.29 -6.78 23.25
N LYS A 74 1.63 -5.53 23.58
CA LYS A 74 2.26 -4.56 22.67
C LYS A 74 3.42 -5.14 21.85
N PRO A 75 4.37 -5.91 22.42
CA PRO A 75 5.50 -6.44 21.67
C PRO A 75 5.12 -7.32 20.47
N LEU A 76 3.95 -7.99 20.50
CA LEU A 76 3.50 -8.84 19.41
C LEU A 76 3.11 -7.99 18.18
N GLY A 77 2.39 -6.88 18.40
CA GLY A 77 2.07 -5.91 17.35
C GLY A 77 3.33 -5.22 16.80
N ASP A 78 4.19 -4.74 17.71
CA ASP A 78 5.43 -4.05 17.34
C ASP A 78 6.38 -4.98 16.55
N ALA A 79 6.49 -6.26 16.94
CA ALA A 79 7.34 -7.24 16.25
C ALA A 79 6.84 -7.49 14.81
N PHE A 80 5.53 -7.63 14.61
CA PHE A 80 4.97 -7.79 13.27
C PHE A 80 5.22 -6.56 12.40
N ILE A 81 4.93 -5.35 12.90
CA ILE A 81 5.19 -4.10 12.18
C ILE A 81 6.69 -3.95 11.87
N LYS A 82 7.56 -4.28 12.82
CA LYS A 82 9.02 -4.23 12.61
C LYS A 82 9.47 -5.21 11.54
N ALA A 83 8.90 -6.43 11.50
CA ALA A 83 9.22 -7.42 10.48
C ALA A 83 8.80 -6.94 9.07
N ILE A 84 7.63 -6.30 8.93
CA ILE A 84 7.20 -5.70 7.67
C ILE A 84 8.12 -4.53 7.30
N LYS A 85 8.39 -3.60 8.20
CA LYS A 85 9.25 -2.42 7.93
C LYS A 85 10.65 -2.83 7.45
N MET A 86 11.19 -3.92 7.97
CA MET A 86 12.51 -4.46 7.58
C MET A 86 12.62 -4.71 6.06
N ILE A 87 11.53 -5.09 5.41
CA ILE A 87 11.54 -5.49 4.00
C ILE A 87 10.94 -4.45 3.04
N ILE A 88 10.32 -3.38 3.56
CA ILE A 88 9.69 -2.33 2.73
C ILE A 88 10.72 -1.67 1.82
N ALA A 89 11.85 -1.22 2.37
CA ALA A 89 12.89 -0.51 1.60
C ALA A 89 13.45 -1.35 0.43
N PRO A 90 13.85 -2.61 0.61
CA PRO A 90 14.22 -3.49 -0.50
C PRO A 90 13.10 -3.67 -1.53
N ILE A 91 11.86 -3.91 -1.12
CA ILE A 91 10.74 -4.11 -2.04
C ILE A 91 10.49 -2.88 -2.90
N ILE A 92 10.46 -1.69 -2.29
CA ILE A 92 10.32 -0.43 -3.03
C ILE A 92 11.45 -0.30 -4.06
N PHE A 93 12.69 -0.56 -3.66
CA PHE A 93 13.82 -0.49 -4.57
C PHE A 93 13.65 -1.43 -5.77
N PHE A 94 13.39 -2.71 -5.54
CA PHE A 94 13.25 -3.69 -6.62
C PHE A 94 12.03 -3.41 -7.51
N ALA A 95 10.89 -3.07 -6.94
CA ALA A 95 9.68 -2.75 -7.70
C ALA A 95 9.85 -1.50 -8.57
N VAL A 96 10.41 -0.43 -8.01
CA VAL A 96 10.64 0.84 -8.72
C VAL A 96 11.68 0.68 -9.82
N VAL A 97 12.84 0.04 -9.51
CA VAL A 97 13.90 -0.15 -10.51
C VAL A 97 13.42 -1.03 -11.64
N HIS A 98 12.74 -2.15 -11.34
CA HIS A 98 12.18 -3.03 -12.38
C HIS A 98 11.13 -2.29 -13.20
N GLY A 99 10.18 -1.59 -12.54
CA GLY A 99 9.13 -0.84 -13.21
C GLY A 99 9.67 0.23 -14.16
N ILE A 100 10.60 1.07 -13.71
CA ILE A 100 11.17 2.17 -14.51
C ILE A 100 12.12 1.65 -15.60
N ALA A 101 13.04 0.74 -15.28
CA ALA A 101 14.01 0.26 -16.25
C ALA A 101 13.36 -0.55 -17.39
N SER A 102 12.23 -1.20 -17.15
CA SER A 102 11.45 -1.92 -18.15
C SER A 102 10.64 -1.01 -19.10
N MET A 103 10.38 0.25 -18.73
CA MET A 103 9.64 1.20 -19.59
C MET A 103 10.38 1.62 -20.87
N GLY A 104 11.70 1.58 -20.87
CA GLY A 104 12.52 1.97 -22.04
C GLY A 104 12.50 3.47 -22.40
N ASP A 105 11.63 4.29 -21.82
CA ASP A 105 11.46 5.72 -22.12
C ASP A 105 11.40 6.60 -20.87
N MET A 106 12.44 7.40 -20.67
CA MET A 106 12.54 8.37 -19.57
C MET A 106 11.42 9.42 -19.55
N LYS A 107 10.93 9.80 -20.73
CA LYS A 107 9.82 10.77 -20.83
C LYS A 107 8.53 10.17 -20.28
N LYS A 108 8.31 8.86 -20.47
CA LYS A 108 7.16 8.13 -19.91
C LYS A 108 7.20 8.15 -18.38
N VAL A 109 8.36 7.89 -17.77
CA VAL A 109 8.53 7.94 -16.30
C VAL A 109 8.19 9.33 -15.75
N GLY A 110 8.74 10.39 -16.35
CA GLY A 110 8.45 11.77 -15.94
C GLY A 110 6.95 12.11 -16.06
N ARG A 111 6.32 11.66 -17.13
CA ARG A 111 4.89 11.89 -17.37
C ARG A 111 4.00 11.14 -16.36
N VAL A 112 4.30 9.87 -16.07
CA VAL A 112 3.61 9.09 -15.03
C VAL A 112 3.76 9.76 -13.66
N GLY A 113 5.00 10.12 -13.29
CA GLY A 113 5.26 10.79 -12.02
C GLY A 113 4.52 12.11 -11.88
N LEU A 114 4.52 12.95 -12.94
CA LEU A 114 3.81 14.22 -12.95
C LEU A 114 2.29 14.02 -12.81
N LYS A 115 1.69 13.07 -13.54
CA LYS A 115 0.27 12.74 -13.43
C LYS A 115 -0.09 12.23 -12.05
N ALA A 116 0.75 11.39 -11.46
CA ALA A 116 0.56 10.90 -10.10
C ALA A 116 0.60 12.06 -9.09
N LEU A 117 1.60 12.94 -9.17
CA LEU A 117 1.69 14.10 -8.27
C LEU A 117 0.49 15.05 -8.41
N ILE A 118 0.03 15.33 -9.65
CA ILE A 118 -1.16 16.16 -9.87
C ILE A 118 -2.39 15.48 -9.25
N TYR A 119 -2.57 14.18 -9.46
CA TYR A 119 -3.66 13.42 -8.86
C TYR A 119 -3.61 13.50 -7.33
N PHE A 120 -2.46 13.24 -6.73
CA PHE A 120 -2.28 13.29 -5.28
C PHE A 120 -2.59 14.67 -4.71
N GLU A 121 -2.11 15.73 -5.35
CA GLU A 121 -2.34 17.09 -4.87
C GLU A 121 -3.82 17.48 -4.94
N VAL A 122 -4.51 17.14 -6.03
CA VAL A 122 -5.95 17.40 -6.18
C VAL A 122 -6.74 16.62 -5.13
N VAL A 123 -6.47 15.33 -4.96
CA VAL A 123 -7.26 14.47 -4.06
C VAL A 123 -6.98 14.78 -2.59
N THR A 124 -5.72 15.04 -2.21
CA THR A 124 -5.39 15.48 -0.85
C THR A 124 -5.96 16.87 -0.53
N THR A 125 -6.02 17.77 -1.51
CA THR A 125 -6.69 19.08 -1.34
C THR A 125 -8.18 18.91 -1.07
N LEU A 126 -8.86 18.02 -1.83
CA LEU A 126 -10.26 17.69 -1.58
C LEU A 126 -10.45 17.06 -0.19
N ALA A 127 -9.51 16.22 0.27
CA ALA A 127 -9.54 15.63 1.61
C ALA A 127 -9.42 16.69 2.72
N LEU A 128 -8.53 17.68 2.55
CA LEU A 128 -8.41 18.82 3.48
C LEU A 128 -9.69 19.66 3.51
N ILE A 129 -10.26 19.96 2.34
CA ILE A 129 -11.47 20.78 2.21
C ILE A 129 -12.68 20.09 2.84
N ILE A 130 -12.90 18.79 2.56
CA ILE A 130 -14.04 18.07 3.14
C ILE A 130 -13.91 17.96 4.65
N GLY A 131 -12.68 17.76 5.17
CA GLY A 131 -12.39 17.83 6.60
C GLY A 131 -12.79 19.17 7.20
N LEU A 132 -12.40 20.29 6.54
CA LEU A 132 -12.75 21.63 6.96
C LEU A 132 -14.27 21.89 6.98
N VAL A 133 -14.95 21.50 5.91
CA VAL A 133 -16.39 21.68 5.79
C VAL A 133 -17.13 20.91 6.88
N VAL A 134 -16.81 19.62 7.06
CA VAL A 134 -17.53 18.79 8.04
C VAL A 134 -17.27 19.25 9.48
N VAL A 135 -16.02 19.58 9.85
CA VAL A 135 -15.72 19.99 11.23
C VAL A 135 -16.36 21.33 11.58
N ASN A 136 -16.52 22.24 10.61
CA ASN A 136 -17.21 23.52 10.81
C ASN A 136 -18.74 23.39 10.86
N LEU A 137 -19.31 22.42 10.15
CA LEU A 137 -20.74 22.10 10.22
C LEU A 137 -21.09 21.36 11.51
N TRP A 138 -20.28 20.39 11.91
CA TRP A 138 -20.54 19.51 13.06
C TRP A 138 -20.16 20.13 14.39
N LYS A 139 -19.11 20.97 14.40
CA LYS A 139 -18.58 21.70 15.55
C LYS A 139 -18.31 20.79 16.78
N PRO A 140 -17.54 19.71 16.63
CA PRO A 140 -17.38 18.72 17.68
C PRO A 140 -16.62 19.20 18.92
N GLY A 141 -15.84 20.31 18.80
CA GLY A 141 -15.05 20.88 19.89
C GLY A 141 -15.78 21.96 20.72
N VAL A 142 -16.91 22.46 20.22
CA VAL A 142 -17.64 23.54 20.92
C VAL A 142 -18.19 23.06 22.25
N GLY A 143 -17.95 23.83 23.32
CA GLY A 143 -18.40 23.53 24.68
C GLY A 143 -17.47 22.66 25.51
N ILE A 144 -16.33 22.20 24.97
CA ILE A 144 -15.31 21.47 25.74
C ILE A 144 -14.61 22.37 26.75
N ASN A 145 -14.34 23.64 26.35
CA ASN A 145 -13.72 24.67 27.21
C ASN A 145 -12.44 24.15 27.87
N LEU A 146 -11.49 23.68 27.06
CA LEU A 146 -10.24 23.09 27.54
C LEU A 146 -9.44 24.08 28.39
N ASP A 147 -9.23 23.74 29.67
CA ASP A 147 -8.31 24.47 30.53
C ASP A 147 -6.88 23.96 30.32
N LEU A 148 -6.06 24.75 29.67
CA LEU A 148 -4.66 24.43 29.36
C LEU A 148 -3.79 24.24 30.62
N SER A 149 -4.20 24.76 31.77
CA SER A 149 -3.46 24.57 33.03
C SER A 149 -3.53 23.12 33.56
N THR A 150 -4.55 22.36 33.13
CA THR A 150 -4.76 20.95 33.52
C THR A 150 -4.07 19.97 32.61
N VAL A 151 -3.47 20.44 31.50
CA VAL A 151 -2.85 19.59 30.49
C VAL A 151 -1.47 19.11 30.93
N ASP A 152 -1.24 17.79 30.94
CA ASP A 152 0.08 17.21 31.18
C ASP A 152 1.01 17.40 29.97
N ALA A 153 1.80 18.47 29.98
CA ALA A 153 2.77 18.78 28.94
C ALA A 153 3.84 17.69 28.75
N LYS A 154 4.10 16.84 29.77
CA LYS A 154 5.07 15.74 29.66
C LYS A 154 4.58 14.64 28.73
N SER A 155 3.27 14.43 28.62
CA SER A 155 2.67 13.40 27.78
C SER A 155 2.90 13.64 26.28
N ILE A 156 3.17 14.88 25.88
CA ILE A 156 3.37 15.29 24.46
C ILE A 156 4.80 15.78 24.18
N ALA A 157 5.70 15.76 25.18
CA ALA A 157 7.04 16.33 25.05
C ALA A 157 7.86 15.72 23.91
N SER A 158 7.77 14.40 23.68
CA SER A 158 8.45 13.72 22.58
C SER A 158 7.95 14.21 21.22
N PHE A 159 6.62 14.31 21.05
CA PHE A 159 6.02 14.75 19.78
C PHE A 159 6.34 16.21 19.45
N THR A 160 6.37 17.07 20.46
CA THR A 160 6.73 18.49 20.29
C THR A 160 8.20 18.70 20.00
N ALA A 161 9.09 17.84 20.54
CA ALA A 161 10.51 17.88 20.23
C ALA A 161 10.78 17.48 18.77
N GLU A 162 10.20 16.38 18.31
CA GLU A 162 10.31 15.92 16.92
C GLU A 162 9.71 16.90 15.92
N ALA A 163 8.63 17.61 16.29
CA ALA A 163 7.97 18.60 15.44
C ALA A 163 8.82 19.84 15.14
N LYS A 164 9.77 20.21 16.03
CA LYS A 164 10.63 21.38 15.80
C LYS A 164 11.58 21.24 14.63
N ASP A 165 11.96 20.01 14.27
CA ASP A 165 12.87 19.75 13.17
C ASP A 165 12.15 19.63 11.83
N GLN A 166 10.83 19.67 11.79
CA GLN A 166 10.03 19.57 10.56
C GLN A 166 9.79 20.96 9.91
N SER A 167 10.74 21.40 9.09
CA SER A 167 10.51 22.51 8.16
C SER A 167 10.31 21.99 6.73
N THR A 168 9.59 22.73 5.88
CA THR A 168 9.39 22.37 4.46
C THR A 168 10.73 22.22 3.73
N VAL A 169 11.69 23.08 4.03
CA VAL A 169 13.03 23.04 3.42
C VAL A 169 13.77 21.78 3.88
N HIS A 170 13.70 21.46 5.18
CA HIS A 170 14.30 20.24 5.73
C HIS A 170 13.68 19.00 5.09
N PHE A 171 12.36 18.92 4.98
CA PHE A 171 11.67 17.82 4.30
C PHE A 171 12.13 17.64 2.86
N LEU A 172 12.22 18.72 2.06
CA LEU A 172 12.69 18.63 0.68
C LEU A 172 14.17 18.21 0.58
N MET A 173 15.00 18.69 1.50
CA MET A 173 16.41 18.28 1.55
C MET A 173 16.59 16.84 1.99
N GLU A 174 15.73 16.34 2.86
CA GLU A 174 15.76 14.94 3.32
C GLU A 174 15.30 13.91 2.27
N ILE A 175 14.69 14.34 1.16
CA ILE A 175 14.42 13.44 0.01
C ILE A 175 15.74 12.87 -0.54
N ILE A 176 16.81 13.66 -0.45
CA ILE A 176 18.15 13.25 -0.92
C ILE A 176 18.89 12.59 0.25
N PRO A 177 19.18 11.28 0.20
CA PRO A 177 19.88 10.62 1.31
C PRO A 177 21.33 11.07 1.42
N SER A 178 21.83 11.16 2.66
CA SER A 178 23.25 11.40 2.90
C SER A 178 24.15 10.26 2.40
N THR A 179 23.64 9.03 2.47
CA THR A 179 24.28 7.82 1.91
C THR A 179 23.21 6.83 1.43
N VAL A 180 23.51 6.05 0.41
CA VAL A 180 22.60 5.01 -0.10
C VAL A 180 22.27 3.99 0.99
N VAL A 181 23.29 3.46 1.66
CA VAL A 181 23.12 2.47 2.72
C VAL A 181 22.31 3.04 3.89
N GLY A 182 22.50 4.33 4.20
CA GLY A 182 21.73 5.04 5.24
C GLY A 182 20.25 5.10 4.95
N ALA A 183 19.85 5.32 3.69
CA ALA A 183 18.44 5.31 3.29
C ALA A 183 17.77 3.95 3.56
N PHE A 184 18.44 2.85 3.21
CA PHE A 184 17.93 1.50 3.47
C PHE A 184 17.94 1.16 4.97
N ALA A 185 19.00 1.53 5.70
CA ALA A 185 19.13 1.24 7.12
C ALA A 185 18.07 1.98 7.98
N LYS A 186 17.74 3.21 7.60
CA LYS A 186 16.69 4.00 8.26
C LYS A 186 15.28 3.59 7.81
N GLY A 187 15.14 2.99 6.60
CA GLY A 187 13.85 2.62 6.03
C GLY A 187 13.02 3.82 5.55
N GLU A 188 13.68 4.93 5.19
CA GLU A 188 13.04 6.16 4.72
C GLU A 188 12.55 5.99 3.29
N ILE A 189 11.23 5.85 3.12
CA ILE A 189 10.59 5.49 1.84
C ILE A 189 10.98 6.45 0.71
N LEU A 190 10.93 7.76 0.94
CA LEU A 190 11.27 8.77 -0.07
C LEU A 190 12.74 8.74 -0.48
N GLN A 191 13.64 8.54 0.46
CA GLN A 191 15.08 8.43 0.19
C GLN A 191 15.40 7.19 -0.66
N VAL A 192 14.79 6.05 -0.30
CA VAL A 192 14.91 4.80 -1.07
C VAL A 192 14.33 4.97 -2.47
N LEU A 193 13.16 5.59 -2.58
CA LEU A 193 12.49 5.87 -3.85
C LEU A 193 13.36 6.78 -4.75
N PHE A 194 13.89 7.87 -4.19
CA PHE A 194 14.78 8.77 -4.93
C PHE A 194 16.01 8.03 -5.49
N PHE A 195 16.67 7.24 -4.65
CA PHE A 195 17.81 6.44 -5.11
C PHE A 195 17.39 5.38 -6.14
N ALA A 196 16.26 4.70 -5.95
CA ALA A 196 15.75 3.70 -6.88
C ALA A 196 15.47 4.29 -8.27
N ILE A 197 14.92 5.49 -8.34
CA ILE A 197 14.68 6.22 -9.60
C ILE A 197 16.03 6.53 -10.30
N LEU A 198 17.00 7.08 -9.56
CA LEU A 198 18.32 7.36 -10.11
C LEU A 198 19.03 6.09 -10.59
N PHE A 199 18.94 5.00 -9.80
CA PHE A 199 19.52 3.71 -10.17
C PHE A 199 18.87 3.14 -11.44
N ALA A 200 17.55 3.24 -11.54
CA ALA A 200 16.82 2.80 -12.72
C ALA A 200 17.23 3.57 -13.98
N PHE A 201 17.42 4.89 -13.87
CA PHE A 201 17.92 5.71 -14.96
C PHE A 201 19.35 5.34 -15.36
N GLY A 202 20.23 5.11 -14.39
CA GLY A 202 21.57 4.62 -14.65
C GLY A 202 21.58 3.25 -15.35
N LEU A 203 20.71 2.34 -14.88
CA LEU A 203 20.58 1.00 -15.47
C LEU A 203 20.06 1.06 -16.91
N GLN A 204 19.05 1.91 -17.16
CA GLN A 204 18.50 2.11 -18.50
C GLN A 204 19.53 2.70 -19.48
N ALA A 205 20.39 3.63 -19.01
CA ALA A 205 21.44 4.22 -19.82
C ALA A 205 22.50 3.19 -20.28
N LEU A 206 22.65 2.05 -19.60
CA LEU A 206 23.54 0.95 -20.01
C LEU A 206 22.98 0.14 -21.18
N GLY A 207 21.70 0.30 -21.54
CA GLY A 207 21.05 -0.45 -22.62
C GLY A 207 21.17 -1.97 -22.44
N GLU A 208 21.53 -2.69 -23.47
CA GLU A 208 21.63 -4.15 -23.46
C GLU A 208 22.58 -4.71 -22.38
N ARG A 209 23.64 -3.95 -22.03
CA ARG A 209 24.56 -4.36 -20.94
C ARG A 209 23.88 -4.40 -19.57
N GLY A 210 22.84 -3.61 -19.36
CA GLY A 210 22.04 -3.59 -18.14
C GLY A 210 21.08 -4.79 -17.98
N GLY A 211 20.78 -5.53 -19.05
CA GLY A 211 19.77 -6.59 -19.04
C GLY A 211 20.02 -7.72 -18.03
N GLY A 212 21.30 -8.05 -17.77
CA GLY A 212 21.66 -9.03 -16.73
C GLY A 212 21.30 -8.55 -15.32
N VAL A 213 21.56 -7.28 -15.03
CA VAL A 213 21.25 -6.66 -13.74
C VAL A 213 19.74 -6.53 -13.56
N LEU A 214 19.00 -6.17 -14.61
CA LEU A 214 17.55 -6.06 -14.56
C LEU A 214 16.88 -7.40 -14.23
N ARG A 215 17.33 -8.50 -14.85
CA ARG A 215 16.87 -9.86 -14.53
C ARG A 215 17.18 -10.27 -13.08
N LEU A 216 18.38 -9.91 -12.59
CA LEU A 216 18.74 -10.16 -11.19
C LEU A 216 17.82 -9.41 -10.25
N ILE A 217 17.54 -8.12 -10.51
CA ILE A 217 16.62 -7.29 -9.73
C ILE A 217 15.23 -7.89 -9.69
N ASP A 218 14.69 -8.34 -10.82
CA ASP A 218 13.40 -9.01 -10.91
C ASP A 218 13.38 -10.29 -10.05
N THR A 219 14.38 -11.16 -10.22
CA THR A 219 14.49 -12.42 -9.47
C THR A 219 14.58 -12.18 -7.96
N VAL A 220 15.43 -11.24 -7.53
CA VAL A 220 15.60 -10.89 -6.10
C VAL A 220 14.32 -10.24 -5.56
N GLY A 221 13.66 -9.39 -6.36
CA GLY A 221 12.35 -8.83 -6.01
C GLY A 221 11.33 -9.91 -5.66
N HIS A 222 11.22 -10.96 -6.48
CA HIS A 222 10.35 -12.11 -6.22
C HIS A 222 10.70 -12.84 -4.90
N VAL A 223 11.99 -12.95 -4.56
CA VAL A 223 12.41 -13.51 -3.25
C VAL A 223 11.83 -12.66 -2.11
N PHE A 224 11.91 -11.33 -2.20
CA PHE A 224 11.34 -10.46 -1.17
C PHE A 224 9.82 -10.59 -1.07
N PHE A 225 9.09 -10.73 -2.18
CA PHE A 225 7.65 -11.00 -2.14
C PHE A 225 7.31 -12.35 -1.47
N LYS A 226 8.12 -13.40 -1.68
CA LYS A 226 7.94 -14.66 -0.92
C LYS A 226 8.20 -14.48 0.57
N ILE A 227 9.20 -13.67 0.98
CA ILE A 227 9.45 -13.31 2.39
C ILE A 227 8.23 -12.57 2.98
N VAL A 228 7.62 -11.63 2.23
CA VAL A 228 6.34 -10.99 2.62
C VAL A 228 5.31 -12.06 2.96
N GLY A 229 5.11 -13.03 2.07
CA GLY A 229 4.16 -14.12 2.28
C GLY A 229 4.40 -14.88 3.59
N TYR A 230 5.66 -15.10 3.98
CA TYR A 230 5.99 -15.74 5.28
C TYR A 230 5.66 -14.82 6.46
N ILE A 231 6.01 -13.54 6.40
CA ILE A 231 5.72 -12.58 7.46
C ILE A 231 4.21 -12.39 7.61
N MET A 232 3.45 -12.36 6.51
CA MET A 232 1.99 -12.18 6.53
C MET A 232 1.24 -13.31 7.25
N LYS A 233 1.81 -14.52 7.36
CA LYS A 233 1.25 -15.59 8.20
C LYS A 233 1.21 -15.21 9.69
N ALA A 234 2.05 -14.28 10.13
CA ALA A 234 2.05 -13.75 11.49
C ALA A 234 1.09 -12.55 11.69
N ALA A 235 0.41 -12.06 10.62
CA ALA A 235 -0.50 -10.91 10.71
C ALA A 235 -1.60 -11.08 11.78
N PRO A 236 -2.24 -12.25 11.97
CA PRO A 236 -3.23 -12.43 13.04
C PRO A 236 -2.63 -12.20 14.43
N ILE A 237 -1.37 -12.66 14.68
CA ILE A 237 -0.68 -12.45 15.96
C ILE A 237 -0.38 -10.96 16.18
N GLY A 238 0.08 -10.28 15.11
CA GLY A 238 0.32 -8.84 15.14
C GLY A 238 -0.94 -8.04 15.44
N ALA A 239 -2.04 -8.36 14.75
CA ALA A 239 -3.35 -7.72 14.93
C ALA A 239 -3.92 -7.94 16.34
N PHE A 240 -3.85 -9.18 16.85
CA PHE A 240 -4.22 -9.51 18.23
C PHE A 240 -3.46 -8.63 19.24
N GLY A 241 -2.11 -8.62 19.15
CA GLY A 241 -1.27 -7.88 20.10
C GLY A 241 -1.50 -6.37 20.06
N ALA A 242 -1.65 -5.80 18.85
CA ALA A 242 -1.91 -4.38 18.69
C ALA A 242 -3.27 -3.96 19.25
N MET A 243 -4.34 -4.75 19.00
CA MET A 243 -5.68 -4.44 19.51
C MET A 243 -5.81 -4.67 21.01
N ALA A 244 -5.23 -5.76 21.55
CA ALA A 244 -5.20 -6.00 22.98
C ALA A 244 -4.50 -4.85 23.75
N PHE A 245 -3.35 -4.39 23.23
CA PHE A 245 -2.65 -3.24 23.78
C PHE A 245 -3.48 -1.95 23.69
N THR A 246 -4.09 -1.70 22.54
CA THR A 246 -4.86 -0.47 22.32
C THR A 246 -6.03 -0.35 23.29
N ILE A 247 -6.82 -1.42 23.41
CA ILE A 247 -7.98 -1.43 24.33
C ILE A 247 -7.54 -1.48 25.79
N GLY A 248 -6.48 -2.24 26.12
CA GLY A 248 -5.95 -2.32 27.48
C GLY A 248 -5.46 -0.97 27.98
N LYS A 249 -4.66 -0.26 27.16
CA LYS A 249 -4.03 1.02 27.54
C LYS A 249 -5.01 2.20 27.54
N TYR A 250 -5.83 2.33 26.51
CA TYR A 250 -6.64 3.53 26.30
C TYR A 250 -8.08 3.35 26.80
N GLY A 251 -8.55 2.10 26.91
CA GLY A 251 -9.90 1.78 27.36
C GLY A 251 -10.99 2.19 26.37
N ILE A 252 -12.15 1.60 26.50
CA ILE A 252 -13.33 1.97 25.71
C ILE A 252 -13.94 3.30 26.21
N SER A 253 -13.76 3.65 27.49
CA SER A 253 -14.29 4.89 28.08
C SER A 253 -13.74 6.16 27.42
N THR A 254 -12.48 6.15 26.98
CA THR A 254 -11.87 7.28 26.27
C THR A 254 -12.58 7.55 24.92
N LEU A 255 -13.09 6.51 24.28
CA LEU A 255 -13.89 6.65 23.06
C LEU A 255 -15.20 7.41 23.30
N LEU A 256 -15.80 7.27 24.50
CA LEU A 256 -17.07 7.93 24.83
C LEU A 256 -16.88 9.42 25.09
N SER A 257 -15.78 9.84 25.74
CA SER A 257 -15.52 11.26 26.08
C SER A 257 -15.25 12.13 24.85
N LEU A 258 -14.59 11.59 23.82
CA LEU A 258 -14.30 12.26 22.55
C LEU A 258 -15.11 11.66 21.38
N GLY A 259 -16.15 10.92 21.69
CA GLY A 259 -16.95 10.18 20.70
C GLY A 259 -17.55 11.05 19.61
N ASN A 260 -17.94 12.28 19.95
CA ASN A 260 -18.49 13.23 18.97
C ASN A 260 -17.45 13.65 17.94
N PHE A 261 -16.20 13.90 18.35
CA PHE A 261 -15.11 14.17 17.43
C PHE A 261 -14.76 12.97 16.57
N MET A 262 -14.64 11.79 17.18
CA MET A 262 -14.39 10.55 16.45
C MET A 262 -15.49 10.24 15.44
N LEU A 263 -16.76 10.39 15.82
CA LEU A 263 -17.91 10.15 14.94
C LEU A 263 -17.89 11.10 13.74
N SER A 264 -17.62 12.39 13.97
CA SER A 264 -17.50 13.37 12.88
C SER A 264 -16.36 13.00 11.94
N PHE A 265 -15.21 12.56 12.47
CA PHE A 265 -14.07 12.13 11.68
C PHE A 265 -14.34 10.87 10.86
N TYR A 266 -14.90 9.82 11.47
CA TYR A 266 -15.26 8.60 10.75
C TYR A 266 -16.30 8.85 9.66
N THR A 267 -17.30 9.69 9.95
CA THR A 267 -18.28 10.11 8.95
C THR A 267 -17.60 10.83 7.78
N THR A 268 -16.64 11.69 8.06
CA THR A 268 -15.88 12.40 7.01
C THR A 268 -15.06 11.44 6.15
N CYS A 269 -14.38 10.45 6.75
CA CYS A 269 -13.66 9.41 6.02
C CYS A 269 -14.60 8.61 5.11
N LEU A 270 -15.78 8.21 5.61
CA LEU A 270 -16.79 7.50 4.82
C LEU A 270 -17.33 8.36 3.68
N LEU A 271 -17.65 9.64 3.93
CA LEU A 271 -18.05 10.58 2.89
C LEU A 271 -16.95 10.70 1.82
N PHE A 272 -15.69 10.84 2.23
CA PHE A 272 -14.57 10.94 1.30
C PHE A 272 -14.45 9.66 0.45
N ILE A 273 -14.46 8.48 1.07
CA ILE A 273 -14.33 7.20 0.36
C ILE A 273 -15.50 7.00 -0.62
N PHE A 274 -16.75 7.18 -0.18
CA PHE A 274 -17.90 6.82 -1.02
C PHE A 274 -18.31 7.93 -1.97
N VAL A 275 -18.18 9.20 -1.60
CA VAL A 275 -18.55 10.33 -2.46
C VAL A 275 -17.37 10.75 -3.33
N VAL A 276 -16.22 11.10 -2.76
CA VAL A 276 -15.09 11.62 -3.55
C VAL A 276 -14.42 10.50 -4.34
N LEU A 277 -13.86 9.49 -3.62
CA LEU A 277 -13.18 8.38 -4.28
C LEU A 277 -14.16 7.52 -5.09
N GLY A 278 -15.40 7.37 -4.62
CA GLY A 278 -16.48 6.69 -5.34
C GLY A 278 -16.82 7.35 -6.66
N SER A 279 -16.90 8.68 -6.69
CA SER A 279 -17.13 9.46 -7.93
C SER A 279 -15.94 9.31 -8.88
N ILE A 280 -14.71 9.37 -8.38
CA ILE A 280 -13.51 9.17 -9.20
C ILE A 280 -13.51 7.76 -9.81
N ALA A 281 -13.80 6.72 -9.02
CA ALA A 281 -13.89 5.35 -9.50
C ALA A 281 -14.96 5.19 -10.59
N ALA A 282 -16.16 5.76 -10.37
CA ALA A 282 -17.27 5.72 -11.33
C ALA A 282 -16.91 6.42 -12.64
N LEU A 283 -16.25 7.58 -12.59
CA LEU A 283 -15.77 8.31 -13.78
C LEU A 283 -14.73 7.49 -14.57
N HIS A 284 -14.00 6.59 -13.89
CA HIS A 284 -13.02 5.70 -14.54
C HIS A 284 -13.59 4.31 -14.89
N GLY A 285 -14.90 4.08 -14.68
CA GLY A 285 -15.61 2.92 -15.19
C GLY A 285 -15.59 1.69 -14.27
N PHE A 286 -15.32 1.85 -12.96
CA PHE A 286 -15.39 0.77 -11.99
C PHE A 286 -16.05 1.19 -10.66
N SER A 287 -16.42 0.20 -9.84
CA SER A 287 -17.12 0.43 -8.57
C SER A 287 -16.14 0.45 -7.41
N ILE A 288 -16.18 1.52 -6.59
CA ILE A 288 -15.38 1.61 -5.36
C ILE A 288 -15.72 0.47 -4.38
N LEU A 289 -16.98 0.01 -4.32
CA LEU A 289 -17.38 -1.09 -3.45
C LEU A 289 -16.74 -2.43 -3.88
N LYS A 290 -16.66 -2.68 -5.20
CA LYS A 290 -15.99 -3.86 -5.72
C LYS A 290 -14.48 -3.79 -5.46
N PHE A 291 -13.89 -2.62 -5.60
CA PHE A 291 -12.50 -2.39 -5.28
C PHE A 291 -12.21 -2.63 -3.79
N ILE A 292 -13.01 -2.07 -2.87
CA ILE A 292 -12.90 -2.31 -1.43
C ILE A 292 -13.03 -3.80 -1.11
N ARG A 293 -13.97 -4.52 -1.75
CA ARG A 293 -14.10 -5.97 -1.58
C ARG A 293 -12.85 -6.71 -2.03
N TYR A 294 -12.24 -6.31 -3.14
CA TYR A 294 -11.04 -6.93 -3.68
C TYR A 294 -9.83 -6.79 -2.75
N ILE A 295 -9.68 -5.65 -2.06
CA ILE A 295 -8.58 -5.39 -1.11
C ILE A 295 -8.98 -5.63 0.36
N LYS A 296 -10.08 -6.36 0.63
CA LYS A 296 -10.63 -6.52 2.00
C LYS A 296 -9.62 -7.10 2.99
N GLU A 297 -8.75 -8.01 2.56
CA GLU A 297 -7.73 -8.63 3.41
C GLU A 297 -6.68 -7.62 3.86
N GLU A 298 -6.21 -6.80 2.92
CA GLU A 298 -5.29 -5.71 3.20
C GLU A 298 -5.92 -4.70 4.17
N LEU A 299 -7.20 -4.36 3.97
CA LEU A 299 -7.92 -3.45 4.89
C LEU A 299 -8.05 -4.02 6.30
N LEU A 300 -8.29 -5.34 6.46
CA LEU A 300 -8.35 -5.96 7.78
C LEU A 300 -6.99 -5.99 8.49
N ILE A 301 -5.90 -6.19 7.74
CA ILE A 301 -4.54 -6.10 8.30
C ILE A 301 -4.26 -4.67 8.76
N VAL A 302 -4.63 -3.68 7.95
CA VAL A 302 -4.49 -2.26 8.30
C VAL A 302 -5.33 -1.91 9.53
N LEU A 303 -6.56 -2.38 9.61
CA LEU A 303 -7.42 -2.20 10.79
C LEU A 303 -6.75 -2.76 12.05
N GLY A 304 -6.20 -3.98 11.98
CA GLY A 304 -5.54 -4.60 13.12
C GLY A 304 -4.22 -3.94 13.52
N THR A 305 -3.45 -3.40 12.56
CA THR A 305 -2.13 -2.80 12.80
C THR A 305 -2.16 -1.28 12.96
N SER A 306 -3.23 -0.62 12.49
CA SER A 306 -3.36 0.84 12.35
C SER A 306 -2.22 1.46 11.51
N SER A 307 -1.67 0.71 10.55
CA SER A 307 -0.57 1.14 9.69
C SER A 307 -0.81 0.75 8.25
N SER A 308 -0.92 1.74 7.35
CA SER A 308 -1.03 1.51 5.91
C SER A 308 0.23 0.88 5.33
N GLU A 309 1.41 1.15 5.90
CA GLU A 309 2.68 0.58 5.45
C GLU A 309 2.73 -0.95 5.59
N SER A 310 1.97 -1.52 6.53
CA SER A 310 1.95 -2.97 6.76
C SER A 310 1.47 -3.78 5.55
N VAL A 311 0.76 -3.16 4.63
CA VAL A 311 0.22 -3.81 3.43
C VAL A 311 0.84 -3.30 2.12
N LEU A 312 1.80 -2.37 2.18
CA LEU A 312 2.41 -1.79 0.97
C LEU A 312 2.88 -2.86 -0.03
N PRO A 313 3.61 -3.91 0.38
CA PRO A 313 4.05 -4.93 -0.56
C PRO A 313 2.89 -5.70 -1.21
N ARG A 314 1.83 -6.00 -0.43
CA ARG A 314 0.64 -6.66 -0.95
C ARG A 314 -0.14 -5.76 -1.91
N MET A 315 -0.23 -4.46 -1.61
CA MET A 315 -0.88 -3.50 -2.49
C MET A 315 -0.18 -3.40 -3.86
N ILE A 316 1.16 -3.45 -3.89
CA ILE A 316 1.90 -3.53 -5.16
C ILE A 316 1.43 -4.75 -5.96
N ALA A 317 1.48 -5.95 -5.38
CA ALA A 317 1.05 -7.17 -6.04
C ALA A 317 -0.44 -7.14 -6.46
N LYS A 318 -1.33 -6.64 -5.59
CA LYS A 318 -2.77 -6.51 -5.88
C LYS A 318 -3.05 -5.56 -7.05
N MET A 319 -2.32 -4.45 -7.17
CA MET A 319 -2.51 -3.50 -8.29
C MET A 319 -1.99 -4.07 -9.61
N GLU A 320 -0.87 -4.79 -9.60
CA GLU A 320 -0.38 -5.52 -10.77
C GLU A 320 -1.40 -6.58 -11.22
N ASN A 321 -1.92 -7.37 -10.29
CA ASN A 321 -2.94 -8.38 -10.56
C ASN A 321 -4.26 -7.79 -11.09
N LEU A 322 -4.58 -6.54 -10.78
CA LEU A 322 -5.73 -5.81 -11.35
C LEU A 322 -5.48 -5.33 -12.80
N GLY A 323 -4.33 -5.63 -13.38
CA GLY A 323 -4.00 -5.26 -14.76
C GLY A 323 -3.33 -3.89 -14.89
N ALA A 324 -2.90 -3.25 -13.81
CA ALA A 324 -2.08 -2.06 -13.88
C ALA A 324 -0.61 -2.45 -14.20
N ASP A 325 -0.01 -1.75 -15.18
CA ASP A 325 1.37 -2.02 -15.60
C ASP A 325 2.36 -1.85 -14.45
N LYS A 326 3.31 -2.77 -14.31
CA LYS A 326 4.32 -2.79 -13.24
C LYS A 326 5.08 -1.48 -13.10
N SER A 327 5.30 -0.79 -14.21
CA SER A 327 6.00 0.49 -14.24
C SER A 327 5.22 1.61 -13.54
N VAL A 328 3.89 1.62 -13.70
CA VAL A 328 3.01 2.58 -13.01
C VAL A 328 2.88 2.17 -11.54
N VAL A 329 2.63 0.90 -11.25
CA VAL A 329 2.49 0.39 -9.88
C VAL A 329 3.74 0.66 -9.06
N GLY A 330 4.92 0.33 -9.58
CA GLY A 330 6.20 0.53 -8.91
C GLY A 330 6.51 2.00 -8.58
N LEU A 331 5.98 2.95 -9.35
CA LEU A 331 6.17 4.37 -9.09
C LEU A 331 5.04 4.95 -8.23
N VAL A 332 3.78 4.71 -8.59
CA VAL A 332 2.61 5.38 -7.98
C VAL A 332 2.35 4.88 -6.56
N VAL A 333 2.39 3.56 -6.33
CA VAL A 333 2.10 3.00 -4.99
C VAL A 333 3.09 3.54 -3.96
N PRO A 334 4.43 3.38 -4.08
CA PRO A 334 5.36 3.87 -3.06
C PRO A 334 5.31 5.39 -2.89
N THR A 335 5.17 6.14 -3.99
CA THR A 335 5.08 7.60 -3.94
C THR A 335 3.81 8.04 -3.19
N GLY A 336 2.68 7.35 -3.40
CA GLY A 336 1.42 7.63 -2.74
C GLY A 336 1.47 7.50 -1.22
N TYR A 337 2.31 6.61 -0.68
CA TYR A 337 2.49 6.46 0.78
C TYR A 337 3.14 7.66 1.46
N SER A 338 3.67 8.60 0.70
CA SER A 338 4.20 9.87 1.21
C SER A 338 3.40 11.08 0.73
N PHE A 339 2.86 11.06 -0.48
CA PHE A 339 2.22 12.22 -1.08
C PHE A 339 0.69 12.16 -1.14
N ASN A 340 0.07 10.98 -0.97
CA ASN A 340 -1.38 10.78 -1.04
C ASN A 340 -1.94 10.18 0.25
N LEU A 341 -1.79 10.89 1.36
CA LEU A 341 -2.28 10.46 2.67
C LEU A 341 -3.64 11.11 2.98
N ASP A 342 -4.67 10.75 2.22
CA ASP A 342 -6.00 11.36 2.24
C ASP A 342 -6.64 11.36 3.63
N GLY A 343 -6.64 10.20 4.31
CA GLY A 343 -7.18 10.08 5.66
C GLY A 343 -6.39 10.88 6.69
N THR A 344 -5.07 11.03 6.49
CA THR A 344 -4.24 11.87 7.33
C THR A 344 -4.54 13.34 7.09
N CYS A 345 -4.77 13.75 5.84
CA CYS A 345 -5.17 15.13 5.51
C CYS A 345 -6.51 15.50 6.16
N ILE A 346 -7.52 14.62 6.07
CA ILE A 346 -8.81 14.80 6.77
C ILE A 346 -8.57 14.98 8.27
N TYR A 347 -7.78 14.09 8.88
CA TYR A 347 -7.48 14.13 10.30
C TYR A 347 -6.81 15.45 10.71
N LEU A 348 -5.78 15.86 9.98
CA LEU A 348 -5.02 17.08 10.32
C LEU A 348 -5.92 18.32 10.31
N THR A 349 -6.73 18.49 9.26
CA THR A 349 -7.66 19.63 9.18
C THR A 349 -8.67 19.60 10.32
N MET A 350 -9.32 18.43 10.52
CA MET A 350 -10.35 18.30 11.55
C MET A 350 -9.77 18.45 12.95
N ALA A 351 -8.56 17.95 13.21
CA ALA A 351 -7.92 18.07 14.52
C ALA A 351 -7.52 19.53 14.84
N VAL A 352 -6.96 20.27 13.87
CA VAL A 352 -6.60 21.68 14.08
C VAL A 352 -7.84 22.51 14.43
N ILE A 353 -8.92 22.38 13.64
CA ILE A 353 -10.15 23.16 13.87
C ILE A 353 -10.86 22.70 15.15
N PHE A 354 -10.89 21.37 15.44
CA PHE A 354 -11.42 20.85 16.69
C PHE A 354 -10.70 21.44 17.91
N LEU A 355 -9.36 21.53 17.87
CA LEU A 355 -8.58 22.10 18.96
C LEU A 355 -8.81 23.61 19.10
N ALA A 356 -9.00 24.35 17.99
CA ALA A 356 -9.41 25.75 18.04
C ALA A 356 -10.77 25.91 18.75
N GLN A 357 -11.77 25.09 18.35
CA GLN A 357 -13.10 25.09 18.97
C GLN A 357 -13.03 24.73 20.46
N ALA A 358 -12.24 23.71 20.82
CA ALA A 358 -12.11 23.26 22.21
C ALA A 358 -11.42 24.27 23.14
N THR A 359 -10.54 25.11 22.58
CA THR A 359 -9.85 26.20 23.28
C THR A 359 -10.55 27.56 23.17
N ASN A 360 -11.76 27.60 22.60
CA ASN A 360 -12.55 28.84 22.37
C ASN A 360 -11.80 29.87 21.52
N ILE A 361 -11.03 29.44 20.53
CA ILE A 361 -10.35 30.29 19.57
C ILE A 361 -11.19 30.34 18.30
N ASP A 362 -11.78 31.51 18.04
CA ASP A 362 -12.55 31.78 16.83
C ASP A 362 -11.59 32.03 15.66
N LEU A 363 -11.64 31.17 14.66
CA LEU A 363 -10.86 31.32 13.44
C LEU A 363 -11.70 31.97 12.35
N THR A 364 -11.13 32.96 11.68
CA THR A 364 -11.72 33.54 10.48
C THR A 364 -11.53 32.58 9.30
N VAL A 365 -12.38 32.66 8.27
CA VAL A 365 -12.27 31.87 7.04
C VAL A 365 -10.88 32.00 6.40
N TRP A 366 -10.27 33.16 6.44
CA TRP A 366 -8.93 33.40 5.91
C TRP A 366 -7.84 32.65 6.69
N GLN A 367 -7.99 32.58 8.02
CA GLN A 367 -7.08 31.80 8.86
C GLN A 367 -7.25 30.31 8.59
N GLU A 368 -8.48 29.81 8.43
CA GLU A 368 -8.74 28.41 8.07
C GLU A 368 -8.16 28.05 6.70
N LEU A 369 -8.32 28.93 5.69
CA LEU A 369 -7.67 28.75 4.38
C LEU A 369 -6.14 28.79 4.47
N GLY A 370 -5.60 29.67 5.34
CA GLY A 370 -4.17 29.69 5.65
C GLY A 370 -3.68 28.36 6.25
N ILE A 371 -4.45 27.78 7.18
CA ILE A 371 -4.19 26.47 7.77
C ILE A 371 -4.16 25.39 6.68
N ILE A 372 -5.13 25.37 5.75
CA ILE A 372 -5.10 24.44 4.61
C ILE A 372 -3.82 24.62 3.80
N GLY A 373 -3.40 25.83 3.51
CA GLY A 373 -2.15 26.10 2.80
C GLY A 373 -0.92 25.53 3.52
N VAL A 374 -0.85 25.65 4.85
CA VAL A 374 0.21 25.04 5.66
C VAL A 374 0.11 23.52 5.62
N LEU A 375 -1.11 22.96 5.75
CA LEU A 375 -1.33 21.51 5.75
C LEU A 375 -1.01 20.85 4.40
N LEU A 376 -1.21 21.53 3.27
CA LEU A 376 -0.79 21.04 1.95
C LEU A 376 0.71 20.73 1.89
N LEU A 377 1.51 21.52 2.60
CA LEU A 377 2.95 21.31 2.67
C LEU A 377 3.35 20.34 3.77
N THR A 378 2.86 20.54 4.99
CA THR A 378 3.27 19.76 6.16
C THR A 378 2.76 18.32 6.13
N SER A 379 1.60 18.06 5.51
CA SER A 379 1.06 16.70 5.37
C SER A 379 1.98 15.76 4.59
N LYS A 380 2.82 16.28 3.70
CA LYS A 380 3.77 15.47 2.92
C LYS A 380 4.92 14.90 3.79
N GLY A 381 5.15 15.48 4.96
CA GLY A 381 6.07 14.94 5.97
C GLY A 381 5.47 13.85 6.86
N ALA A 382 4.18 13.50 6.68
CA ALA A 382 3.57 12.42 7.42
C ALA A 382 3.99 11.05 6.84
N ALA A 383 4.04 10.03 7.70
CA ALA A 383 4.22 8.63 7.29
C ALA A 383 2.94 7.83 7.55
N GLY A 384 2.77 6.70 6.89
CA GLY A 384 1.60 5.81 7.04
C GLY A 384 1.60 4.98 8.33
N VAL A 385 2.17 5.49 9.42
CA VAL A 385 2.31 4.82 10.71
C VAL A 385 1.64 5.57 11.84
N THR A 386 1.36 4.87 12.92
CA THR A 386 0.77 5.45 14.14
C THR A 386 1.67 6.50 14.76
N GLY A 387 1.10 7.62 15.17
CA GLY A 387 1.82 8.72 15.82
C GLY A 387 2.42 9.75 14.84
N SER A 388 2.70 9.41 13.58
CA SER A 388 3.26 10.37 12.60
C SER A 388 2.34 11.55 12.36
N GLY A 389 1.02 11.33 12.25
CA GLY A 389 0.04 12.39 12.12
C GLY A 389 0.04 13.35 13.33
N PHE A 390 0.35 12.84 14.51
CA PHE A 390 0.44 13.64 15.72
C PHE A 390 1.65 14.60 15.71
N ILE A 391 2.79 14.13 15.20
CA ILE A 391 4.00 14.95 15.02
C ILE A 391 3.72 16.09 14.02
N VAL A 392 3.13 15.74 12.87
CA VAL A 392 2.77 16.74 11.83
C VAL A 392 1.73 17.73 12.35
N LEU A 393 0.77 17.27 13.14
CA LEU A 393 -0.19 18.15 13.80
C LEU A 393 0.51 19.13 14.74
N ALA A 394 1.44 18.66 15.57
CA ALA A 394 2.23 19.52 16.46
C ALA A 394 3.04 20.56 15.67
N ALA A 395 3.70 20.15 14.58
CA ALA A 395 4.44 21.03 13.68
C ALA A 395 3.52 22.08 13.04
N THR A 396 2.33 21.66 12.59
CA THR A 396 1.34 22.55 11.99
C THR A 396 0.86 23.61 12.98
N LEU A 397 0.49 23.20 14.22
CA LEU A 397 0.06 24.16 15.26
C LEU A 397 1.17 25.12 15.63
N ALA A 398 2.41 24.66 15.72
CA ALA A 398 3.56 25.51 15.96
C ALA A 398 3.78 26.54 14.84
N SER A 399 3.55 26.14 13.57
CA SER A 399 3.70 27.00 12.40
C SER A 399 2.57 28.04 12.28
N VAL A 400 1.35 27.61 12.62
CA VAL A 400 0.17 28.51 12.60
C VAL A 400 0.21 29.50 13.77
N GLY A 401 0.69 29.09 14.95
CA GLY A 401 0.95 29.93 16.11
C GLY A 401 -0.28 30.46 16.84
N THR A 402 -1.49 30.32 16.30
CA THR A 402 -2.74 30.82 16.91
C THR A 402 -3.33 29.86 17.94
N ILE A 403 -3.10 28.56 17.79
CA ILE A 403 -3.63 27.52 18.64
C ILE A 403 -2.50 26.94 19.50
N PRO A 404 -2.65 26.88 20.83
CA PRO A 404 -1.60 26.35 21.70
C PRO A 404 -1.26 24.90 21.38
N VAL A 405 0.02 24.59 21.15
CA VAL A 405 0.48 23.21 20.85
C VAL A 405 0.13 22.24 21.98
N ALA A 406 0.09 22.71 23.23
CA ALA A 406 -0.29 21.90 24.38
C ALA A 406 -1.70 21.30 24.27
N SER A 407 -2.62 21.93 23.52
CA SER A 407 -3.99 21.43 23.32
C SER A 407 -4.05 20.04 22.67
N ILE A 408 -2.99 19.62 21.97
CA ILE A 408 -2.89 18.29 21.35
C ILE A 408 -3.10 17.16 22.37
N ALA A 409 -2.74 17.36 23.63
CA ALA A 409 -2.91 16.34 24.66
C ALA A 409 -4.36 15.88 24.81
N LEU A 410 -5.34 16.74 24.47
CA LEU A 410 -6.77 16.39 24.50
C LEU A 410 -7.10 15.20 23.61
N ILE A 411 -6.49 15.12 22.44
CA ILE A 411 -6.80 14.07 21.45
C ILE A 411 -5.84 12.87 21.50
N LEU A 412 -4.83 12.90 22.37
CA LEU A 412 -3.82 11.83 22.47
C LEU A 412 -4.45 10.45 22.70
N GLY A 413 -5.48 10.37 23.57
CA GLY A 413 -6.13 9.11 23.91
C GLY A 413 -6.95 8.49 22.76
N VAL A 414 -7.46 9.32 21.84
CA VAL A 414 -8.27 8.84 20.69
C VAL A 414 -7.48 8.77 19.38
N ASP A 415 -6.29 9.37 19.31
CA ASP A 415 -5.47 9.37 18.08
C ASP A 415 -5.21 7.95 17.57
N ARG A 416 -5.01 7.00 18.47
CA ARG A 416 -4.79 5.60 18.11
C ARG A 416 -5.96 5.01 17.30
N PHE A 417 -7.18 5.24 17.73
CA PHE A 417 -8.40 4.78 17.04
C PHE A 417 -8.62 5.53 15.73
N MET A 418 -8.37 6.83 15.74
CA MET A 418 -8.45 7.63 14.51
C MET A 418 -7.38 7.22 13.49
N SER A 419 -6.24 6.71 13.96
CA SER A 419 -5.18 6.19 13.10
C SER A 419 -5.62 5.02 12.23
N GLU A 420 -6.54 4.18 12.70
CA GLU A 420 -7.12 3.07 11.94
C GLU A 420 -7.88 3.56 10.72
N ALA A 421 -8.81 4.51 10.90
CA ALA A 421 -9.59 5.06 9.79
C ALA A 421 -8.71 5.88 8.82
N ARG A 422 -7.69 6.61 9.34
CA ARG A 422 -6.69 7.28 8.49
C ARG A 422 -6.01 6.28 7.58
N ALA A 423 -5.48 5.21 8.14
CA ALA A 423 -4.73 4.20 7.41
C ALA A 423 -5.59 3.48 6.37
N LEU A 424 -6.85 3.15 6.70
CA LEU A 424 -7.81 2.55 5.77
C LEU A 424 -8.08 3.48 4.58
N THR A 425 -8.37 4.76 4.86
CA THR A 425 -8.64 5.77 3.82
C THR A 425 -7.43 5.95 2.91
N ASN A 426 -6.22 6.00 3.48
CA ASN A 426 -4.96 6.14 2.73
C ASN A 426 -4.74 4.96 1.77
N VAL A 427 -4.97 3.72 2.22
CA VAL A 427 -4.78 2.52 1.37
C VAL A 427 -5.78 2.49 0.21
N ILE A 428 -7.06 2.80 0.49
CA ILE A 428 -8.10 2.87 -0.56
C ILE A 428 -7.75 3.95 -1.58
N GLY A 429 -7.37 5.16 -1.13
CA GLY A 429 -6.98 6.27 -2.00
C GLY A 429 -5.77 5.95 -2.86
N ASN A 430 -4.72 5.34 -2.29
CA ASN A 430 -3.51 4.97 -3.02
C ASN A 430 -3.75 3.88 -4.08
N GLY A 431 -4.55 2.87 -3.75
CA GLY A 431 -4.92 1.85 -4.71
C GLY A 431 -5.75 2.43 -5.87
N LEU A 432 -6.72 3.30 -5.55
CA LEU A 432 -7.50 4.00 -6.57
C LEU A 432 -6.63 4.89 -7.47
N ALA A 433 -5.71 5.66 -6.88
CA ALA A 433 -4.76 6.51 -7.62
C ALA A 433 -3.97 5.71 -8.65
N THR A 434 -3.52 4.52 -8.27
CA THR A 434 -2.74 3.63 -9.15
C THR A 434 -3.55 3.21 -10.38
N ILE A 435 -4.81 2.81 -10.19
CA ILE A 435 -5.71 2.44 -11.30
C ILE A 435 -5.97 3.64 -12.22
N VAL A 436 -6.25 4.81 -11.63
CA VAL A 436 -6.54 6.05 -12.38
C VAL A 436 -5.34 6.47 -13.21
N VAL A 437 -4.14 6.50 -12.62
CA VAL A 437 -2.93 6.89 -13.34
C VAL A 437 -2.58 5.88 -14.43
N ALA A 438 -2.73 4.57 -14.19
CA ALA A 438 -2.53 3.54 -15.19
C ALA A 438 -3.50 3.70 -16.38
N LYS A 439 -4.75 4.07 -16.09
CA LYS A 439 -5.74 4.37 -17.12
C LYS A 439 -5.38 5.64 -17.92
N TRP A 440 -4.95 6.71 -17.26
CA TRP A 440 -4.51 7.95 -17.93
C TRP A 440 -3.27 7.75 -18.81
N GLU A 441 -2.46 6.74 -18.52
CA GLU A 441 -1.30 6.37 -19.35
C GLU A 441 -1.66 5.37 -20.45
N GLY A 442 -2.88 4.81 -20.45
CA GLY A 442 -3.30 3.79 -21.42
C GLY A 442 -2.57 2.44 -21.23
N VAL A 443 -2.12 2.15 -20.02
CA VAL A 443 -1.40 0.92 -19.66
C VAL A 443 -2.14 0.12 -18.56
N LEU A 444 -3.45 0.29 -18.49
CA LEU A 444 -4.36 -0.50 -17.66
C LEU A 444 -5.08 -1.51 -18.55
N ASP A 445 -5.02 -2.80 -18.20
CA ASP A 445 -5.85 -3.82 -18.79
C ASP A 445 -7.27 -3.76 -18.19
N GLU A 446 -8.17 -3.07 -18.88
CA GLU A 446 -9.56 -2.88 -18.41
C GLU A 446 -10.36 -4.18 -18.38
N GLU A 447 -10.00 -5.18 -19.19
CA GLU A 447 -10.69 -6.47 -19.19
C GLU A 447 -10.30 -7.28 -17.96
N VAL A 448 -9.01 -7.33 -17.64
CA VAL A 448 -8.51 -7.93 -16.40
C VAL A 448 -9.12 -7.22 -15.19
N LEU A 449 -9.11 -5.87 -15.16
CA LEU A 449 -9.73 -5.10 -14.09
C LEU A 449 -11.19 -5.52 -13.86
N ARG A 450 -12.01 -5.55 -14.93
CA ARG A 450 -13.43 -5.90 -14.82
C ARG A 450 -13.61 -7.35 -14.39
N ARG A 451 -12.86 -8.28 -14.93
CA ARG A 451 -12.91 -9.71 -14.58
C ARG A 451 -12.57 -9.92 -13.10
N ARG A 452 -11.46 -9.36 -12.62
CA ARG A 452 -11.00 -9.51 -11.23
C ARG A 452 -11.93 -8.83 -10.22
N LEU A 453 -12.45 -7.63 -10.53
CA LEU A 453 -13.41 -6.93 -9.66
C LEU A 453 -14.81 -7.57 -9.64
N ASN A 454 -15.17 -8.38 -10.65
CA ASN A 454 -16.45 -9.09 -10.74
C ASN A 454 -16.35 -10.56 -10.34
N ALA A 455 -15.16 -11.10 -10.07
CA ALA A 455 -15.00 -12.47 -9.61
C ALA A 455 -15.79 -12.67 -8.31
N GLU A 456 -16.75 -13.59 -8.34
CA GLU A 456 -17.65 -13.86 -7.21
C GLU A 456 -16.99 -14.75 -6.14
N THR A 457 -15.87 -15.37 -6.45
CA THR A 457 -15.17 -16.29 -5.55
C THR A 457 -13.70 -15.93 -5.42
N ASP A 458 -13.30 -15.63 -4.20
CA ASP A 458 -11.94 -15.27 -3.77
C ASP A 458 -10.88 -16.38 -3.98
N ALA A 459 -11.28 -17.59 -4.38
CA ALA A 459 -10.39 -18.74 -4.56
C ALA A 459 -9.43 -18.61 -5.76
N GLU A 460 -9.77 -17.81 -6.78
CA GLU A 460 -8.89 -17.57 -7.94
C GLU A 460 -8.06 -16.28 -7.83
N ALA A 461 -8.39 -15.41 -6.86
CA ALA A 461 -7.69 -14.14 -6.69
C ALA A 461 -6.48 -14.22 -5.75
N ASP A 462 -6.39 -15.25 -4.91
CA ASP A 462 -5.38 -15.39 -3.85
C ASP A 462 -4.21 -16.30 -4.20
N GLU A 463 -4.27 -17.07 -5.27
CA GLU A 463 -3.04 -17.63 -5.80
C GLU A 463 -2.31 -16.53 -6.56
N PRO A 464 -1.07 -16.14 -6.11
CA PRO A 464 -0.16 -15.57 -7.08
C PRO A 464 -0.13 -16.61 -8.20
N GLU A 465 -0.64 -16.29 -9.40
CA GLU A 465 -0.29 -17.08 -10.57
C GLU A 465 1.21 -17.28 -10.42
N ASP A 466 1.63 -18.53 -10.12
CA ASP A 466 2.98 -18.92 -10.39
C ASP A 466 3.16 -18.46 -11.83
N VAL A 467 3.90 -17.36 -11.98
CA VAL A 467 4.27 -16.82 -13.27
C VAL A 467 4.75 -18.06 -13.98
N ALA A 468 3.92 -18.58 -14.86
CA ALA A 468 4.26 -19.72 -15.69
C ALA A 468 5.58 -19.27 -16.29
N ILE A 469 6.67 -19.81 -15.76
CA ILE A 469 7.94 -19.80 -16.43
C ILE A 469 7.57 -20.46 -17.73
N ALA A 470 7.35 -19.63 -18.74
CA ALA A 470 7.13 -20.07 -20.08
C ALA A 470 8.31 -21.01 -20.33
N ASP A 471 7.97 -22.27 -20.50
CA ASP A 471 8.90 -23.36 -20.73
C ASP A 471 9.56 -23.14 -22.09
N ASP A 472 10.47 -22.15 -22.17
CA ASP A 472 11.44 -21.95 -23.24
C ASP A 472 12.60 -22.99 -23.12
N ALA A 473 12.40 -24.03 -22.33
CA ALA A 473 13.26 -25.20 -22.28
C ALA A 473 13.04 -26.20 -23.47
N LYS A 474 12.66 -25.68 -24.66
CA LYS A 474 12.67 -26.45 -25.91
C LYS A 474 13.82 -26.08 -26.85
N SER A 475 14.89 -25.49 -26.35
CA SER A 475 16.18 -25.51 -27.03
C SER A 475 17.05 -26.60 -26.38
N GLY A 476 17.19 -27.74 -27.03
CA GLY A 476 18.00 -28.84 -26.58
C GLY A 476 19.44 -28.46 -26.22
N PRO A 477 20.18 -29.32 -25.47
CA PRO A 477 21.51 -28.99 -24.99
C PRO A 477 22.44 -28.65 -26.16
N PRO A 478 23.37 -27.69 -26.02
CA PRO A 478 24.34 -27.34 -27.05
C PRO A 478 25.19 -28.59 -27.35
N GLN A 479 25.30 -28.99 -28.63
CA GLN A 479 26.17 -30.05 -29.06
C GLN A 479 27.62 -29.71 -28.72
N PRO A 480 28.43 -30.65 -28.26
CA PRO A 480 29.84 -30.43 -28.00
C PRO A 480 30.57 -30.10 -29.28
N ILE A 481 31.27 -28.98 -29.29
CA ILE A 481 32.22 -28.63 -30.34
C ILE A 481 33.38 -29.61 -30.26
N THR A 482 33.45 -30.56 -31.18
CA THR A 482 34.63 -31.36 -31.37
C THR A 482 35.70 -30.52 -32.05
N ALA A 483 36.90 -30.59 -31.50
CA ALA A 483 38.12 -29.88 -31.88
C ALA A 483 38.56 -30.08 -33.34
#